data_1f470e33a71c0d1f6c57126fd082e2f0
#
_entry.id   1f470e33a71c0d1f6c57126fd082e2f0
#
_cell.length_a   1.000
_cell.length_b   1.000
_cell.length_c   1.000
_cell.angle_alpha   90.00
_cell.angle_beta   90.00
_cell.angle_gamma   90.00
#
_symmetry.space_group_name_H-M   'P 1'
#
loop_
_entity.id
_entity.type
_entity.pdbx_description
1 polymer ?
#
loop_
_entity_poly.entity_id
_entity_poly.type
_entity_poly.pdbx_seq_one_letter_code
_entity_poly.pdbx_strand_id
1 'polypeptide(L)'
;MSLKIGITCYPSVGGSGIIATELGKLLAEKGHEIHFISSTMPFRLKRLYSNIYFHEVEVNNYPLFKHPPYDLALANKMAEVINREKLDVMHVHYAMPHAVCAILAKQMVDHDVKIVTTLHGTDITVLGIDLSLKNMIRFGIEKSDGVTSVSESLKHQTEEMLHVDKEIDVIYNFVDEREYKHKSVGELKQQLKIKEDEKVLIHISNFRKVKRVQDVISVFHEVSKQVPSKLLLVGDGPEYIHVRQQVQELGIQEKVVFLGKQENVSELLSIADVKLLLSEKESFGLVLLEAMACGVPCIGTDVGGIPEVIIDGQTGYICPVSEIELISNRAIDLLTNKPLWESFSKESIKRVNEHFDSSKVVQQYEEVYYRLLKG
;
A
#
# COMPACT_ATOMS: atom_id res chain seq x y z
N MET A 1 -18.97 15.82 14.42
CA MET A 1 -18.42 15.78 15.81
C MET A 1 -16.94 15.44 15.65
N SER A 2 -16.04 16.17 16.31
CA SER A 2 -14.61 15.83 16.28
C SER A 2 -14.34 14.62 17.16
N LEU A 3 -13.52 13.67 16.68
CA LEU A 3 -13.11 12.47 17.42
C LEU A 3 -11.62 12.56 17.76
N LYS A 4 -11.22 11.88 18.83
CA LYS A 4 -9.84 11.62 19.19
C LYS A 4 -9.45 10.22 18.77
N ILE A 5 -8.56 10.09 17.80
CA ILE A 5 -8.26 8.83 17.13
C ILE A 5 -6.80 8.47 17.31
N GLY A 6 -6.54 7.34 17.95
CA GLY A 6 -5.23 6.72 17.97
C GLY A 6 -4.99 5.93 16.68
N ILE A 7 -3.83 6.06 16.05
CA ILE A 7 -3.45 5.29 14.85
C ILE A 7 -2.13 4.58 15.11
N THR A 8 -2.11 3.26 14.86
CA THR A 8 -0.89 2.46 14.94
C THR A 8 -0.69 1.63 13.67
N CYS A 9 0.50 1.74 13.11
CA CYS A 9 0.98 0.93 11.99
C CYS A 9 2.49 0.79 12.08
N TYR A 10 3.07 -0.18 11.35
CA TYR A 10 4.52 -0.20 11.16
C TYR A 10 4.98 1.10 10.48
N PRO A 11 5.97 1.81 11.03
CA PRO A 11 6.46 3.08 10.49
C PRO A 11 7.40 2.85 9.28
N SER A 12 7.00 1.94 8.38
CA SER A 12 7.80 1.53 7.23
C SER A 12 7.31 2.19 5.94
N VAL A 13 8.20 2.26 4.93
CA VAL A 13 7.91 2.73 3.56
C VAL A 13 7.06 1.69 2.80
N GLY A 14 6.16 0.98 3.46
CA GLY A 14 5.23 0.02 2.87
C GLY A 14 3.86 0.64 2.63
N GLY A 15 3.06 0.03 1.75
CA GLY A 15 1.72 0.53 1.40
C GLY A 15 0.82 0.78 2.61
N SER A 16 0.84 -0.11 3.60
CA SER A 16 0.05 0.03 4.85
C SER A 16 0.47 1.24 5.69
N GLY A 17 1.80 1.47 5.86
CA GLY A 17 2.31 2.63 6.59
C GLY A 17 1.98 3.94 5.90
N ILE A 18 2.03 3.97 4.57
CA ILE A 18 1.60 5.11 3.75
C ILE A 18 0.11 5.38 3.97
N ILE A 19 -0.74 4.39 3.82
CA ILE A 19 -2.20 4.53 3.99
C ILE A 19 -2.56 4.99 5.40
N ALA A 20 -1.97 4.40 6.44
CA ALA A 20 -2.21 4.80 7.82
C ALA A 20 -1.85 6.28 8.06
N THR A 21 -0.73 6.73 7.51
CA THR A 21 -0.27 8.12 7.66
C THR A 21 -1.16 9.09 6.87
N GLU A 22 -1.47 8.77 5.61
CA GLU A 22 -2.33 9.61 4.77
C GLU A 22 -3.76 9.69 5.35
N LEU A 23 -4.31 8.57 5.85
CA LEU A 23 -5.61 8.55 6.54
C LEU A 23 -5.60 9.49 7.75
N GLY A 24 -4.58 9.39 8.60
CA GLY A 24 -4.48 10.26 9.78
C GLY A 24 -4.36 11.74 9.41
N LYS A 25 -3.61 12.10 8.37
CA LYS A 25 -3.51 13.49 7.87
C LYS A 25 -4.87 14.00 7.39
N LEU A 26 -5.57 13.23 6.58
CA LEU A 26 -6.87 13.62 6.03
C LEU A 26 -7.96 13.71 7.10
N LEU A 27 -7.97 12.81 8.09
CA LEU A 27 -8.85 12.90 9.26
C LEU A 27 -8.55 14.16 10.09
N ALA A 28 -7.27 14.51 10.26
CA ALA A 28 -6.87 15.74 10.93
C ALA A 28 -7.34 16.99 10.16
N GLU A 29 -7.26 17.01 8.83
CA GLU A 29 -7.77 18.09 7.98
C GLU A 29 -9.30 18.23 8.10
N LYS A 30 -10.03 17.15 8.44
CA LYS A 30 -11.47 17.17 8.76
C LYS A 30 -11.77 17.62 10.20
N GLY A 31 -10.75 17.90 10.99
CA GLY A 31 -10.88 18.45 12.35
C GLY A 31 -10.87 17.40 13.46
N HIS A 32 -10.53 16.15 13.18
CA HIS A 32 -10.27 15.14 14.20
C HIS A 32 -8.91 15.37 14.87
N GLU A 33 -8.75 14.90 16.10
CA GLU A 33 -7.48 14.90 16.83
C GLU A 33 -6.82 13.52 16.66
N ILE A 34 -5.60 13.48 16.12
CA ILE A 34 -4.92 12.24 15.71
C ILE A 34 -3.69 11.99 16.56
N HIS A 35 -3.58 10.78 17.10
CA HIS A 35 -2.49 10.33 17.93
C HIS A 35 -1.79 9.13 17.29
N PHE A 36 -0.66 9.36 16.61
CA PHE A 36 0.15 8.27 16.10
C PHE A 36 0.97 7.64 17.22
N ILE A 37 0.88 6.29 17.34
CA ILE A 37 1.60 5.51 18.36
C ILE A 37 2.45 4.47 17.64
N SER A 38 3.76 4.66 17.59
CA SER A 38 4.70 3.74 16.93
C SER A 38 6.14 3.95 17.40
N SER A 39 7.06 3.07 16.99
CA SER A 39 8.49 3.14 17.40
C SER A 39 9.27 4.30 16.79
N THR A 40 8.81 4.85 15.68
CA THR A 40 9.41 6.01 15.02
C THR A 40 8.34 6.84 14.33
N MET A 41 8.65 8.10 14.02
CA MET A 41 7.75 9.00 13.30
C MET A 41 7.22 8.35 12.02
N PRO A 42 5.89 8.38 11.77
CA PRO A 42 5.32 7.83 10.54
C PRO A 42 5.92 8.45 9.29
N PHE A 43 6.20 7.59 8.30
CA PHE A 43 6.69 8.02 6.99
C PHE A 43 5.69 8.99 6.34
N ARG A 44 6.16 10.06 5.69
CA ARG A 44 5.36 11.14 5.09
C ARG A 44 4.67 12.12 6.06
N LEU A 45 4.84 12.01 7.36
CA LEU A 45 4.38 13.05 8.29
C LEU A 45 5.41 14.20 8.32
N LYS A 46 5.47 15.01 7.24
CA LYS A 46 6.50 16.04 7.03
C LYS A 46 6.05 17.46 7.40
N ARG A 47 4.75 17.68 7.56
CA ARG A 47 4.18 18.98 7.92
C ARG A 47 3.84 19.01 9.40
N LEU A 48 3.89 20.21 9.98
CA LEU A 48 3.33 20.46 11.29
C LEU A 48 1.80 20.57 11.17
N TYR A 49 1.10 19.78 11.96
CA TYR A 49 -0.34 19.83 12.14
C TYR A 49 -0.62 20.19 13.60
N SER A 50 -1.57 21.10 13.87
CA SER A 50 -1.90 21.52 15.23
C SER A 50 -2.69 20.46 16.02
N ASN A 51 -3.22 19.44 15.34
CA ASN A 51 -4.08 18.39 15.87
C ASN A 51 -3.56 16.98 15.54
N ILE A 52 -2.27 16.83 15.23
CA ILE A 52 -1.60 15.53 15.10
C ILE A 52 -0.49 15.45 16.15
N TYR A 53 -0.50 14.39 16.94
CA TYR A 53 0.46 14.11 17.99
C TYR A 53 1.16 12.79 17.72
N PHE A 54 2.44 12.71 18.05
CA PHE A 54 3.23 11.49 17.95
C PHE A 54 3.66 11.02 19.34
N HIS A 55 3.43 9.74 19.61
CA HIS A 55 3.79 9.08 20.85
C HIS A 55 4.76 7.93 20.54
N GLU A 56 6.01 8.13 20.88
CA GLU A 56 7.04 7.14 20.66
C GLU A 56 6.92 5.96 21.63
N VAL A 57 7.03 4.76 21.08
CA VAL A 57 7.07 3.50 21.84
C VAL A 57 8.52 3.19 22.14
N GLU A 58 8.93 3.46 23.36
CA GLU A 58 10.24 3.11 23.87
C GLU A 58 10.23 1.68 24.43
N VAL A 59 11.22 0.89 24.06
CA VAL A 59 11.37 -0.48 24.56
C VAL A 59 12.54 -0.55 25.54
N ASN A 60 12.24 -0.93 26.78
CA ASN A 60 13.25 -1.09 27.79
C ASN A 60 14.12 -2.33 27.52
N ASN A 61 15.42 -2.13 27.41
CA ASN A 61 16.42 -3.18 27.33
C ASN A 61 16.74 -3.69 28.76
N TYR A 62 16.02 -4.69 29.23
CA TYR A 62 16.34 -5.35 30.48
C TYR A 62 17.18 -6.62 30.21
N PRO A 63 18.32 -6.81 30.89
CA PRO A 63 19.28 -7.87 30.54
C PRO A 63 18.74 -9.29 30.56
N LEU A 64 17.64 -9.56 31.28
CA LEU A 64 17.00 -10.86 31.32
C LEU A 64 16.13 -11.14 30.09
N PHE A 65 15.76 -10.13 29.31
CA PHE A 65 15.01 -10.33 28.06
C PHE A 65 15.95 -10.72 26.95
N LYS A 66 15.82 -11.94 26.45
CA LYS A 66 16.54 -12.38 25.24
C LYS A 66 16.19 -11.51 24.03
N HIS A 67 14.94 -11.08 23.95
CA HIS A 67 14.42 -10.15 22.94
C HIS A 67 13.59 -9.07 23.64
N PRO A 68 13.81 -7.79 23.35
CA PRO A 68 13.00 -6.71 23.92
C PRO A 68 11.51 -6.93 23.59
N PRO A 69 10.59 -6.86 24.57
CA PRO A 69 9.17 -7.13 24.34
C PRO A 69 8.44 -5.92 23.73
N TYR A 70 8.70 -5.64 22.46
CA TYR A 70 8.13 -4.48 21.76
C TYR A 70 6.60 -4.46 21.82
N ASP A 71 5.93 -5.60 21.61
CA ASP A 71 4.46 -5.68 21.56
C ASP A 71 3.83 -5.32 22.92
N LEU A 72 4.46 -5.72 24.04
CA LEU A 72 4.01 -5.33 25.37
C LEU A 72 4.26 -3.85 25.65
N ALA A 73 5.40 -3.31 25.20
CA ALA A 73 5.68 -1.88 25.31
C ALA A 73 4.68 -1.05 24.48
N LEU A 74 4.31 -1.52 23.27
CA LEU A 74 3.30 -0.91 22.43
C LEU A 74 1.93 -0.94 23.12
N ALA A 75 1.49 -2.07 23.65
CA ALA A 75 0.22 -2.16 24.36
C ALA A 75 0.16 -1.23 25.57
N ASN A 76 1.24 -1.13 26.34
CA ASN A 76 1.33 -0.22 27.48
C ASN A 76 1.27 1.27 27.02
N LYS A 77 1.99 1.62 25.95
CA LYS A 77 1.93 2.99 25.38
C LYS A 77 0.54 3.32 24.85
N MET A 78 -0.14 2.38 24.18
CA MET A 78 -1.53 2.54 23.79
C MET A 78 -2.43 2.82 25.00
N ALA A 79 -2.32 2.04 26.06
CA ALA A 79 -3.11 2.23 27.28
C ALA A 79 -2.86 3.60 27.94
N GLU A 80 -1.58 4.01 28.03
CA GLU A 80 -1.21 5.35 28.52
C GLU A 80 -1.88 6.45 27.71
N VAL A 81 -1.78 6.40 26.36
CA VAL A 81 -2.33 7.43 25.47
C VAL A 81 -3.86 7.41 25.51
N ILE A 82 -4.51 6.24 25.45
CA ILE A 82 -5.96 6.10 25.57
C ILE A 82 -6.47 6.80 26.84
N ASN A 83 -5.85 6.52 27.99
CA ASN A 83 -6.26 7.10 29.26
C ASN A 83 -6.01 8.61 29.36
N ARG A 84 -4.83 9.05 28.94
CA ARG A 84 -4.40 10.45 29.06
C ARG A 84 -5.20 11.35 28.12
N GLU A 85 -5.33 10.96 26.85
CA GLU A 85 -5.95 11.77 25.82
C GLU A 85 -7.46 11.51 25.68
N LYS A 86 -7.97 10.44 26.31
CA LYS A 86 -9.38 10.02 26.19
C LYS A 86 -9.78 9.72 24.76
N LEU A 87 -9.06 8.79 24.13
CA LEU A 87 -9.32 8.41 22.74
C LEU A 87 -10.69 7.77 22.57
N ASP A 88 -11.44 8.19 21.56
CA ASP A 88 -12.72 7.61 21.17
C ASP A 88 -12.50 6.30 20.40
N VAL A 89 -11.50 6.29 19.51
CA VAL A 89 -11.17 5.16 18.62
C VAL A 89 -9.66 4.88 18.66
N MET A 90 -9.31 3.60 18.74
CA MET A 90 -7.97 3.10 18.47
C MET A 90 -7.99 2.35 17.14
N HIS A 91 -7.53 2.98 16.07
CA HIS A 91 -7.45 2.39 14.73
C HIS A 91 -6.06 1.80 14.52
N VAL A 92 -6.03 0.50 14.35
CA VAL A 92 -4.79 -0.25 14.15
C VAL A 92 -4.77 -0.90 12.77
N HIS A 93 -3.61 -0.90 12.16
CA HIS A 93 -3.35 -1.55 10.89
C HIS A 93 -2.61 -2.87 11.15
N TYR A 94 -3.16 -3.97 10.68
CA TYR A 94 -2.83 -5.38 10.93
C TYR A 94 -3.49 -6.02 12.16
N ALA A 95 -4.06 -7.19 11.94
CA ALA A 95 -4.62 -8.03 13.01
C ALA A 95 -3.56 -8.45 14.04
N MET A 96 -2.32 -8.64 13.59
CA MET A 96 -1.18 -8.99 14.44
C MET A 96 0.06 -8.19 14.01
N PRO A 97 0.80 -7.58 14.96
CA PRO A 97 0.55 -7.59 16.42
C PRO A 97 -0.42 -6.48 16.88
N HIS A 98 -0.76 -5.50 16.03
CA HIS A 98 -1.32 -4.23 16.46
C HIS A 98 -2.72 -4.37 17.06
N ALA A 99 -3.63 -5.18 16.47
CA ALA A 99 -4.95 -5.39 17.07
C ALA A 99 -4.85 -6.09 18.42
N VAL A 100 -3.97 -7.09 18.55
CA VAL A 100 -3.74 -7.78 19.83
C VAL A 100 -3.24 -6.83 20.91
N CYS A 101 -2.29 -5.94 20.55
CA CYS A 101 -1.80 -4.90 21.47
C CYS A 101 -2.90 -3.92 21.87
N ALA A 102 -3.75 -3.50 20.94
CA ALA A 102 -4.87 -2.60 21.23
C ALA A 102 -5.93 -3.25 22.13
N ILE A 103 -6.24 -4.54 21.90
CA ILE A 103 -7.16 -5.31 22.75
C ILE A 103 -6.60 -5.42 24.19
N LEU A 104 -5.30 -5.69 24.32
CA LEU A 104 -4.65 -5.74 25.63
C LEU A 104 -4.68 -4.34 26.28
N ALA A 105 -4.39 -3.29 25.55
CA ALA A 105 -4.46 -1.91 26.03
C ALA A 105 -5.87 -1.54 26.51
N LYS A 106 -6.92 -1.93 25.77
CA LYS A 106 -8.31 -1.71 26.14
C LYS A 106 -8.67 -2.37 27.50
N GLN A 107 -8.07 -3.53 27.81
CA GLN A 107 -8.29 -4.21 29.11
C GLN A 107 -7.52 -3.57 30.26
N MET A 108 -6.56 -2.68 29.99
CA MET A 108 -5.74 -1.99 31.00
C MET A 108 -6.27 -0.61 31.36
N VAL A 109 -7.38 -0.17 30.73
CA VAL A 109 -7.94 1.17 30.91
C VAL A 109 -9.41 1.13 31.31
N ASP A 110 -9.86 2.15 32.04
CA ASP A 110 -11.27 2.27 32.42
C ASP A 110 -12.08 3.07 31.35
N HIS A 111 -11.41 3.71 30.40
CA HIS A 111 -12.02 4.48 29.34
C HIS A 111 -12.54 3.57 28.21
N ASP A 112 -13.81 3.74 27.81
CA ASP A 112 -14.38 2.98 26.69
C ASP A 112 -13.82 3.51 25.35
N VAL A 113 -12.92 2.76 24.75
CA VAL A 113 -12.34 3.01 23.44
C VAL A 113 -12.79 1.93 22.46
N LYS A 114 -13.15 2.33 21.23
CA LYS A 114 -13.50 1.39 20.16
C LYS A 114 -12.24 1.01 19.37
N ILE A 115 -12.03 -0.29 19.14
CA ILE A 115 -10.90 -0.81 18.36
C ILE A 115 -11.36 -1.07 16.93
N VAL A 116 -10.73 -0.41 15.98
CA VAL A 116 -10.90 -0.67 14.54
C VAL A 116 -9.61 -1.26 13.99
N THR A 117 -9.73 -2.37 13.25
CA THR A 117 -8.58 -3.07 12.65
C THR A 117 -8.70 -3.09 11.14
N THR A 118 -7.73 -2.52 10.44
CA THR A 118 -7.61 -2.64 8.97
C THR A 118 -6.64 -3.74 8.59
N LEU A 119 -7.12 -4.70 7.79
CA LEU A 119 -6.34 -5.80 7.22
C LEU A 119 -5.65 -5.34 5.93
N HIS A 120 -4.35 -5.61 5.81
CA HIS A 120 -3.54 -5.19 4.66
C HIS A 120 -2.99 -6.33 3.80
N GLY A 121 -3.18 -7.58 4.25
CA GLY A 121 -2.85 -8.78 3.52
C GLY A 121 -1.64 -9.54 4.04
N THR A 122 -0.53 -8.90 4.42
CA THR A 122 0.63 -9.62 4.98
C THR A 122 0.26 -10.40 6.24
N ASP A 123 -0.59 -9.83 7.09
CA ASP A 123 -1.15 -10.46 8.27
C ASP A 123 -1.99 -11.71 7.96
N ILE A 124 -2.64 -11.75 6.81
CA ILE A 124 -3.52 -12.84 6.40
C ILE A 124 -2.77 -13.83 5.49
N THR A 125 -2.26 -13.36 4.35
CA THR A 125 -1.73 -14.22 3.28
C THR A 125 -0.32 -14.72 3.53
N VAL A 126 0.40 -14.14 4.48
CA VAL A 126 1.76 -14.54 4.87
C VAL A 126 1.77 -15.09 6.29
N LEU A 127 1.38 -14.28 7.28
CA LEU A 127 1.40 -14.69 8.69
C LEU A 127 0.25 -15.67 9.02
N GLY A 128 -0.92 -15.52 8.40
CA GLY A 128 -2.07 -16.40 8.62
C GLY A 128 -1.88 -17.85 8.14
N ILE A 129 -0.85 -18.12 7.32
CA ILE A 129 -0.47 -19.48 6.90
C ILE A 129 0.28 -20.21 8.03
N ASP A 130 0.98 -19.47 8.89
CA ASP A 130 1.70 -20.03 10.01
C ASP A 130 0.72 -20.46 11.13
N LEU A 131 0.62 -21.76 11.36
CA LEU A 131 -0.29 -22.32 12.35
C LEU A 131 -0.03 -21.78 13.77
N SER A 132 1.20 -21.37 14.08
CA SER A 132 1.54 -20.80 15.39
C SER A 132 0.95 -19.39 15.60
N LEU A 133 0.67 -18.67 14.52
CA LEU A 133 0.15 -17.30 14.54
C LEU A 133 -1.35 -17.22 14.23
N LYS A 134 -1.89 -18.23 13.56
CA LYS A 134 -3.28 -18.25 13.06
C LYS A 134 -4.32 -17.91 14.14
N ASN A 135 -4.20 -18.53 15.33
CA ASN A 135 -5.12 -18.29 16.43
C ASN A 135 -5.02 -16.85 16.97
N MET A 136 -3.82 -16.27 16.99
CA MET A 136 -3.60 -14.91 17.46
C MET A 136 -4.17 -13.89 16.49
N ILE A 137 -4.01 -14.13 15.18
CA ILE A 137 -4.59 -13.28 14.11
C ILE A 137 -6.12 -13.32 14.17
N ARG A 138 -6.70 -14.54 14.25
CA ARG A 138 -8.14 -14.72 14.44
C ARG A 138 -8.65 -14.00 15.69
N PHE A 139 -7.96 -14.14 16.83
CA PHE A 139 -8.30 -13.43 18.05
C PHE A 139 -8.32 -11.91 17.87
N GLY A 140 -7.29 -11.35 17.21
CA GLY A 140 -7.22 -9.91 16.90
C GLY A 140 -8.43 -9.43 16.08
N ILE A 141 -8.84 -10.21 15.07
CA ILE A 141 -10.00 -9.91 14.24
C ILE A 141 -11.30 -9.99 15.05
N GLU A 142 -11.55 -11.12 15.71
CA GLU A 142 -12.80 -11.38 16.44
C GLU A 142 -13.05 -10.42 17.62
N LYS A 143 -11.97 -9.95 18.26
CA LYS A 143 -12.05 -9.05 19.43
C LYS A 143 -12.01 -7.57 19.08
N SER A 144 -11.76 -7.20 17.84
CA SER A 144 -11.92 -5.82 17.39
C SER A 144 -13.38 -5.42 17.36
N ASP A 145 -13.71 -4.15 17.69
CA ASP A 145 -15.08 -3.64 17.61
C ASP A 145 -15.51 -3.52 16.13
N GLY A 146 -14.62 -3.05 15.24
CA GLY A 146 -14.83 -3.03 13.78
C GLY A 146 -13.61 -3.59 13.06
N VAL A 147 -13.84 -4.22 11.89
CA VAL A 147 -12.78 -4.75 11.04
C VAL A 147 -12.99 -4.28 9.62
N THR A 148 -11.92 -3.80 8.97
CA THR A 148 -11.96 -3.41 7.57
C THR A 148 -10.91 -4.16 6.76
N SER A 149 -11.17 -4.35 5.48
CA SER A 149 -10.24 -4.95 4.52
C SER A 149 -10.01 -4.01 3.35
N VAL A 150 -8.80 -4.02 2.78
CA VAL A 150 -8.43 -3.15 1.66
C VAL A 150 -8.95 -3.64 0.30
N SER A 151 -9.57 -4.82 0.24
CA SER A 151 -10.17 -5.38 -0.98
C SER A 151 -11.18 -6.47 -0.63
N GLU A 152 -12.12 -6.74 -1.54
CA GLU A 152 -13.05 -7.89 -1.44
C GLU A 152 -12.27 -9.22 -1.47
N SER A 153 -11.27 -9.32 -2.32
CA SER A 153 -10.40 -10.49 -2.39
C SER A 153 -9.74 -10.80 -1.04
N LEU A 154 -9.21 -9.79 -0.34
CA LEU A 154 -8.59 -10.01 0.96
C LEU A 154 -9.61 -10.36 2.04
N LYS A 155 -10.82 -9.78 1.99
CA LYS A 155 -11.94 -10.15 2.87
C LYS A 155 -12.26 -11.64 2.71
N HIS A 156 -12.53 -12.10 1.48
CA HIS A 156 -12.84 -13.51 1.22
C HIS A 156 -11.71 -14.46 1.66
N GLN A 157 -10.46 -14.12 1.35
CA GLN A 157 -9.30 -14.90 1.82
C GLN A 157 -9.22 -14.96 3.35
N THR A 158 -9.56 -13.88 4.05
CA THR A 158 -9.58 -13.85 5.52
C THR A 158 -10.65 -14.78 6.07
N GLU A 159 -11.87 -14.70 5.54
CA GLU A 159 -13.00 -15.54 5.92
C GLU A 159 -12.71 -17.03 5.69
N GLU A 160 -12.18 -17.39 4.52
CA GLU A 160 -11.85 -18.78 4.16
C GLU A 160 -10.68 -19.35 4.99
N MET A 161 -9.61 -18.60 5.15
CA MET A 161 -8.38 -19.09 5.82
C MET A 161 -8.50 -19.16 7.33
N LEU A 162 -9.19 -18.19 7.94
CA LEU A 162 -9.22 -18.01 9.38
C LEU A 162 -10.55 -18.45 10.01
N HIS A 163 -11.59 -18.68 9.18
CA HIS A 163 -12.93 -19.04 9.64
C HIS A 163 -13.45 -18.07 10.71
N VAL A 164 -13.38 -16.77 10.41
CA VAL A 164 -13.88 -15.70 11.27
C VAL A 164 -15.37 -15.44 10.99
N ASP A 165 -16.13 -15.21 12.05
CA ASP A 165 -17.56 -14.83 11.97
C ASP A 165 -17.78 -13.32 12.01
N LYS A 166 -16.69 -12.56 12.23
CA LYS A 166 -16.71 -11.10 12.32
C LYS A 166 -17.02 -10.49 10.95
N GLU A 167 -18.00 -9.59 10.91
CA GLU A 167 -18.27 -8.78 9.72
C GLU A 167 -17.04 -7.93 9.37
N ILE A 168 -16.64 -7.94 8.10
CA ILE A 168 -15.50 -7.19 7.57
C ILE A 168 -16.03 -6.21 6.53
N ASP A 169 -15.93 -4.92 6.84
CA ASP A 169 -16.24 -3.85 5.87
C ASP A 169 -15.11 -3.77 4.83
N VAL A 170 -15.44 -3.63 3.56
CA VAL A 170 -14.42 -3.37 2.53
C VAL A 170 -14.28 -1.87 2.33
N ILE A 171 -13.09 -1.35 2.64
CA ILE A 171 -12.72 0.04 2.41
C ILE A 171 -11.41 0.03 1.63
N TYR A 172 -11.48 0.38 0.35
CA TYR A 172 -10.34 0.38 -0.54
C TYR A 172 -9.24 1.35 -0.08
N ASN A 173 -8.01 1.06 -0.46
CA ASN A 173 -6.95 2.05 -0.36
C ASN A 173 -7.24 3.21 -1.33
N PHE A 174 -6.65 4.35 -1.04
CA PHE A 174 -6.82 5.60 -1.77
C PHE A 174 -5.47 6.26 -2.08
N VAL A 175 -5.50 7.26 -2.91
CA VAL A 175 -4.38 8.18 -3.13
C VAL A 175 -4.84 9.61 -2.89
N ASP A 176 -3.94 10.45 -2.41
CA ASP A 176 -4.16 11.90 -2.36
C ASP A 176 -3.93 12.47 -3.76
N GLU A 177 -5.01 12.87 -4.43
CA GLU A 177 -5.01 13.44 -5.78
C GLU A 177 -4.25 14.77 -5.87
N ARG A 178 -3.97 15.42 -4.74
CA ARG A 178 -3.11 16.61 -4.67
C ARG A 178 -1.65 16.25 -4.92
N GLU A 179 -1.22 15.05 -4.50
CA GLU A 179 0.14 14.55 -4.64
C GLU A 179 0.31 13.69 -5.90
N TYR A 180 -0.69 12.86 -6.22
CA TYR A 180 -0.69 11.95 -7.36
C TYR A 180 -1.53 12.49 -8.51
N LYS A 181 -0.88 13.24 -9.37
CA LYS A 181 -1.39 13.75 -10.63
C LYS A 181 -0.24 13.93 -11.60
N HIS A 182 -0.55 14.00 -12.88
CA HIS A 182 0.48 14.28 -13.89
C HIS A 182 1.15 15.63 -13.61
N LYS A 183 2.48 15.62 -13.50
CA LYS A 183 3.32 16.81 -13.26
C LYS A 183 4.18 17.10 -14.48
N SER A 184 4.41 18.36 -14.76
CA SER A 184 5.42 18.76 -15.75
C SER A 184 6.82 18.58 -15.15
N VAL A 185 7.55 17.59 -15.61
CA VAL A 185 8.88 17.20 -15.10
C VAL A 185 9.94 17.28 -16.19
N GLY A 186 10.05 18.46 -16.82
CA GLY A 186 10.78 18.70 -18.07
C GLY A 186 12.24 18.22 -18.11
N GLU A 187 12.96 18.22 -16.99
CA GLU A 187 14.37 17.83 -16.95
C GLU A 187 14.61 16.38 -16.49
N LEU A 188 13.60 15.71 -15.91
CA LEU A 188 13.78 14.39 -15.29
C LEU A 188 14.16 13.32 -16.33
N LYS A 189 13.59 13.35 -17.53
CA LYS A 189 13.99 12.44 -18.62
C LYS A 189 15.46 12.62 -19.01
N GLN A 190 15.94 13.86 -19.08
CA GLN A 190 17.35 14.16 -19.39
C GLN A 190 18.29 13.66 -18.25
N GLN A 191 17.94 13.93 -16.99
CA GLN A 191 18.70 13.44 -15.83
C GLN A 191 18.82 11.92 -15.82
N LEU A 192 17.78 11.21 -16.23
CA LEU A 192 17.75 9.76 -16.34
C LEU A 192 18.29 9.23 -17.68
N LYS A 193 18.82 10.11 -18.53
CA LYS A 193 19.37 9.78 -19.87
C LYS A 193 18.35 9.04 -20.77
N ILE A 194 17.09 9.46 -20.68
CA ILE A 194 15.99 8.95 -21.51
C ILE A 194 15.84 9.89 -22.71
N LYS A 195 15.91 9.34 -23.92
CA LYS A 195 15.74 10.12 -25.16
C LYS A 195 14.27 10.44 -25.39
N GLU A 196 14.01 11.45 -26.23
CA GLU A 196 12.64 11.87 -26.51
C GLU A 196 11.79 10.80 -27.22
N ASP A 197 12.42 9.97 -28.05
CA ASP A 197 11.79 8.87 -28.77
C ASP A 197 11.68 7.57 -27.95
N GLU A 198 12.31 7.51 -26.78
CA GLU A 198 12.24 6.33 -25.90
C GLU A 198 10.98 6.35 -25.05
N LYS A 199 10.31 5.21 -25.01
CA LYS A 199 9.18 4.92 -24.13
C LYS A 199 9.65 4.49 -22.74
N VAL A 200 8.88 4.79 -21.71
CA VAL A 200 9.24 4.51 -20.31
C VAL A 200 8.30 3.50 -19.70
N LEU A 201 8.83 2.33 -19.37
CA LEU A 201 8.15 1.39 -18.50
C LEU A 201 8.63 1.60 -17.07
N ILE A 202 7.76 1.41 -16.10
CA ILE A 202 8.11 1.57 -14.69
C ILE A 202 7.60 0.40 -13.84
N HIS A 203 8.44 -0.08 -12.91
CA HIS A 203 8.06 -0.99 -11.85
C HIS A 203 8.45 -0.42 -10.49
N ILE A 204 7.53 -0.48 -9.51
CA ILE A 204 7.74 0.02 -8.15
C ILE A 204 7.35 -1.08 -7.17
N SER A 205 8.28 -1.58 -6.36
CA SER A 205 7.99 -2.57 -5.33
C SER A 205 9.15 -2.71 -4.31
N ASN A 206 8.95 -3.57 -3.31
CA ASN A 206 9.98 -3.95 -2.33
C ASN A 206 10.81 -5.18 -2.75
N PHE A 207 10.91 -5.48 -4.01
CA PHE A 207 11.69 -6.57 -4.64
C PHE A 207 11.72 -7.89 -3.85
N ARG A 208 10.55 -8.28 -3.32
CA ARG A 208 10.36 -9.62 -2.76
C ARG A 208 10.01 -10.61 -3.88
N LYS A 209 10.26 -11.88 -3.67
CA LYS A 209 9.98 -12.96 -4.63
C LYS A 209 8.55 -12.89 -5.19
N VAL A 210 7.55 -12.65 -4.33
CA VAL A 210 6.15 -12.51 -4.73
C VAL A 210 5.86 -11.36 -5.69
N LYS A 211 6.78 -10.40 -5.83
CA LYS A 211 6.65 -9.27 -6.77
C LYS A 211 7.15 -9.60 -8.18
N ARG A 212 7.77 -10.76 -8.36
CA ARG A 212 8.19 -11.32 -9.65
C ARG A 212 8.91 -10.30 -10.54
N VAL A 213 9.85 -9.55 -9.96
CA VAL A 213 10.59 -8.50 -10.69
C VAL A 213 11.39 -9.08 -11.86
N GLN A 214 11.79 -10.35 -11.77
CA GLN A 214 12.45 -11.08 -12.87
C GLN A 214 11.53 -11.22 -14.09
N ASP A 215 10.22 -11.41 -13.90
CA ASP A 215 9.25 -11.41 -15.00
C ASP A 215 9.13 -10.03 -15.64
N VAL A 216 9.20 -8.96 -14.83
CA VAL A 216 9.23 -7.58 -15.35
C VAL A 216 10.44 -7.37 -16.26
N ILE A 217 11.61 -7.91 -15.89
CA ILE A 217 12.82 -7.86 -16.75
C ILE A 217 12.61 -8.64 -18.03
N SER A 218 12.03 -9.85 -17.96
CA SER A 218 11.77 -10.68 -19.13
C SER A 218 10.81 -10.00 -20.10
N VAL A 219 9.70 -9.44 -19.59
CA VAL A 219 8.74 -8.66 -20.38
C VAL A 219 9.43 -7.46 -21.03
N PHE A 220 10.20 -6.68 -20.26
CA PHE A 220 10.90 -5.53 -20.79
C PHE A 220 11.93 -5.91 -21.87
N HIS A 221 12.62 -7.03 -21.70
CA HIS A 221 13.55 -7.52 -22.72
C HIS A 221 12.84 -7.75 -24.06
N GLU A 222 11.67 -8.41 -24.07
CA GLU A 222 10.87 -8.63 -25.29
C GLU A 222 10.36 -7.31 -25.87
N VAL A 223 9.83 -6.42 -25.05
CA VAL A 223 9.38 -5.07 -25.48
C VAL A 223 10.53 -4.29 -26.11
N SER A 224 11.72 -4.30 -25.50
CA SER A 224 12.87 -3.50 -25.95
C SER A 224 13.49 -3.94 -27.27
N LYS A 225 13.09 -5.11 -27.80
CA LYS A 225 13.46 -5.57 -29.15
C LYS A 225 12.65 -4.87 -30.24
N GLN A 226 11.45 -4.40 -29.92
CA GLN A 226 10.50 -3.85 -30.89
C GLN A 226 10.29 -2.35 -30.70
N VAL A 227 10.38 -1.84 -29.46
CA VAL A 227 10.10 -0.44 -29.10
C VAL A 227 11.33 0.16 -28.42
N PRO A 228 11.90 1.28 -28.93
CA PRO A 228 12.92 2.03 -28.19
C PRO A 228 12.38 2.42 -26.81
N SER A 229 13.00 1.90 -25.75
CA SER A 229 12.43 2.03 -24.42
C SER A 229 13.45 1.92 -23.30
N LYS A 230 13.10 2.48 -22.15
CA LYS A 230 13.80 2.36 -20.85
C LYS A 230 12.88 1.74 -19.82
N LEU A 231 13.46 0.97 -18.90
CA LEU A 231 12.78 0.46 -17.72
C LEU A 231 13.30 1.18 -16.47
N LEU A 232 12.40 1.78 -15.72
CA LEU A 232 12.69 2.32 -14.40
C LEU A 232 12.31 1.30 -13.32
N LEU A 233 13.29 0.89 -12.52
CA LEU A 233 13.11 0.00 -11.38
C LEU A 233 13.24 0.81 -10.08
N VAL A 234 12.12 0.98 -9.40
CA VAL A 234 12.03 1.75 -8.15
C VAL A 234 11.79 0.81 -6.98
N GLY A 235 12.65 0.89 -5.99
CA GLY A 235 12.60 0.07 -4.80
C GLY A 235 13.88 -0.73 -4.56
N ASP A 236 13.82 -1.61 -3.58
CA ASP A 236 14.93 -2.43 -3.11
C ASP A 236 14.38 -3.66 -2.38
N GLY A 237 15.18 -4.72 -2.27
CA GLY A 237 14.76 -5.91 -1.54
C GLY A 237 15.59 -7.15 -1.86
N PRO A 238 15.19 -8.32 -1.33
CA PRO A 238 15.98 -9.55 -1.43
C PRO A 238 16.31 -9.99 -2.87
N GLU A 239 15.42 -9.72 -3.83
CA GLU A 239 15.62 -10.11 -5.24
C GLU A 239 16.52 -9.13 -6.03
N TYR A 240 16.98 -8.03 -5.44
CA TYR A 240 17.75 -7.00 -6.13
C TYR A 240 18.98 -7.55 -6.89
N ILE A 241 19.74 -8.44 -6.24
CA ILE A 241 20.95 -9.02 -6.83
C ILE A 241 20.61 -9.91 -8.03
N HIS A 242 19.58 -10.75 -7.89
CA HIS A 242 19.11 -11.64 -8.96
C HIS A 242 18.61 -10.85 -10.19
N VAL A 243 17.85 -9.76 -9.93
CA VAL A 243 17.36 -8.87 -10.99
C VAL A 243 18.50 -8.19 -11.73
N ARG A 244 19.53 -7.71 -11.02
CA ARG A 244 20.71 -7.12 -11.64
C ARG A 244 21.50 -8.13 -12.49
N GLN A 245 21.65 -9.35 -11.99
CA GLN A 245 22.31 -10.42 -12.73
C GLN A 245 21.55 -10.74 -14.02
N GLN A 246 20.23 -10.89 -13.97
CA GLN A 246 19.40 -11.13 -15.15
C GLN A 246 19.50 -10.01 -16.19
N VAL A 247 19.50 -8.74 -15.78
CA VAL A 247 19.72 -7.59 -16.65
C VAL A 247 21.07 -7.68 -17.38
N GLN A 248 22.10 -8.16 -16.69
CA GLN A 248 23.44 -8.34 -17.23
C GLN A 248 23.50 -9.50 -18.22
N GLU A 249 22.91 -10.64 -17.88
CA GLU A 249 22.83 -11.83 -18.75
C GLU A 249 22.09 -11.56 -20.05
N LEU A 250 21.03 -10.71 -20.00
CA LEU A 250 20.26 -10.32 -21.17
C LEU A 250 20.88 -9.17 -21.99
N GLY A 251 21.99 -8.57 -21.52
CA GLY A 251 22.70 -7.51 -22.24
C GLY A 251 21.93 -6.19 -22.34
N ILE A 252 21.01 -5.90 -21.40
CA ILE A 252 20.13 -4.72 -21.43
C ILE A 252 20.47 -3.65 -20.37
N GLN A 253 21.69 -3.64 -19.83
CA GLN A 253 22.10 -2.76 -18.74
C GLN A 253 21.87 -1.28 -19.05
N GLU A 254 22.15 -0.87 -20.30
CA GLU A 254 21.99 0.52 -20.74
C GLU A 254 20.51 0.95 -20.86
N LYS A 255 19.58 -0.02 -20.85
CA LYS A 255 18.13 0.24 -20.98
C LYS A 255 17.40 0.20 -19.64
N VAL A 256 18.05 -0.28 -18.56
CA VAL A 256 17.43 -0.45 -17.23
C VAL A 256 18.05 0.51 -16.23
N VAL A 257 17.23 1.34 -15.59
CA VAL A 257 17.65 2.32 -14.59
C VAL A 257 17.19 1.86 -13.21
N PHE A 258 18.14 1.52 -12.34
CA PHE A 258 17.87 1.19 -10.94
C PHE A 258 17.90 2.46 -10.10
N LEU A 259 16.76 2.84 -9.51
CA LEU A 259 16.60 4.10 -8.77
C LEU A 259 16.63 3.91 -7.24
N GLY A 260 16.65 2.65 -6.75
CA GLY A 260 16.54 2.41 -5.32
C GLY A 260 15.19 2.89 -4.76
N LYS A 261 15.12 3.10 -3.45
CA LYS A 261 13.92 3.63 -2.79
C LYS A 261 13.77 5.12 -3.09
N GLN A 262 12.60 5.51 -3.55
CA GLN A 262 12.27 6.91 -3.87
C GLN A 262 11.05 7.36 -3.07
N GLU A 263 11.05 8.62 -2.64
CA GLU A 263 9.91 9.24 -1.95
C GLU A 263 8.94 9.89 -2.94
N ASN A 264 9.44 10.57 -3.97
CA ASN A 264 8.65 11.33 -4.94
C ASN A 264 8.33 10.49 -6.19
N VAL A 265 7.60 9.39 -5.99
CA VAL A 265 7.27 8.47 -7.09
C VAL A 265 6.31 9.10 -8.11
N SER A 266 5.52 10.12 -7.74
CA SER A 266 4.60 10.79 -8.66
C SER A 266 5.31 11.49 -9.82
N GLU A 267 6.54 11.99 -9.61
CA GLU A 267 7.35 12.58 -10.68
C GLU A 267 7.84 11.50 -11.66
N LEU A 268 8.27 10.34 -11.15
CA LEU A 268 8.68 9.20 -11.97
C LEU A 268 7.49 8.61 -12.74
N LEU A 269 6.31 8.56 -12.12
CA LEU A 269 5.07 8.14 -12.79
C LEU A 269 4.68 9.13 -13.90
N SER A 270 4.92 10.43 -13.71
CA SER A 270 4.58 11.45 -14.73
C SER A 270 5.40 11.35 -16.01
N ILE A 271 6.55 10.65 -16.00
CA ILE A 271 7.33 10.38 -17.22
C ILE A 271 7.14 8.98 -17.79
N ALA A 272 6.39 8.12 -17.09
CA ALA A 272 6.17 6.75 -17.48
C ALA A 272 5.02 6.61 -18.50
N ASP A 273 5.20 5.71 -19.48
CA ASP A 273 4.17 5.36 -20.45
C ASP A 273 3.36 4.13 -20.01
N VAL A 274 3.95 3.17 -19.30
CA VAL A 274 3.28 1.95 -18.82
C VAL A 274 3.83 1.54 -17.45
N LYS A 275 2.93 1.20 -16.53
CA LYS A 275 3.25 0.63 -15.22
C LYS A 275 3.06 -0.88 -15.24
N LEU A 276 4.09 -1.63 -14.80
CA LEU A 276 4.04 -3.08 -14.64
C LEU A 276 3.97 -3.47 -13.15
N LEU A 277 3.02 -4.35 -12.79
CA LEU A 277 2.94 -5.00 -11.48
C LEU A 277 2.56 -6.48 -11.66
N LEU A 278 3.56 -7.34 -11.81
CA LEU A 278 3.40 -8.74 -12.17
C LEU A 278 3.45 -9.68 -10.95
N SER A 279 2.90 -9.23 -9.83
CA SER A 279 2.90 -9.96 -8.56
C SER A 279 2.18 -11.31 -8.68
N GLU A 280 2.66 -12.33 -7.95
CA GLU A 280 1.93 -13.59 -7.75
C GLU A 280 0.99 -13.55 -6.52
N LYS A 281 1.19 -12.56 -5.64
CA LYS A 281 0.30 -12.24 -4.51
C LYS A 281 0.25 -10.74 -4.30
N GLU A 282 -0.94 -10.19 -4.27
CA GLU A 282 -1.18 -8.77 -4.06
C GLU A 282 -2.52 -8.55 -3.35
N SER A 283 -2.52 -7.80 -2.26
CA SER A 283 -3.76 -7.56 -1.52
C SER A 283 -4.61 -6.46 -2.13
N PHE A 284 -3.99 -5.47 -2.80
CA PHE A 284 -4.68 -4.37 -3.44
C PHE A 284 -3.92 -3.84 -4.67
N GLY A 285 -2.64 -3.48 -4.51
CA GLY A 285 -1.84 -2.88 -5.58
C GLY A 285 -1.86 -1.34 -5.54
N LEU A 286 -1.61 -0.74 -4.37
CA LEU A 286 -1.57 0.72 -4.20
C LEU A 286 -0.72 1.43 -5.27
N VAL A 287 0.40 0.85 -5.67
CA VAL A 287 1.28 1.43 -6.71
C VAL A 287 0.66 1.47 -8.11
N LEU A 288 -0.38 0.65 -8.38
CA LEU A 288 -1.19 0.76 -9.60
C LEU A 288 -2.11 1.97 -9.50
N LEU A 289 -2.75 2.14 -8.37
CA LEU A 289 -3.63 3.28 -8.12
C LEU A 289 -2.86 4.61 -8.21
N GLU A 290 -1.65 4.67 -7.65
CA GLU A 290 -0.73 5.80 -7.78
C GLU A 290 -0.40 6.12 -9.25
N ALA A 291 -0.14 5.10 -10.06
CA ALA A 291 0.13 5.25 -11.50
C ALA A 291 -1.11 5.71 -12.26
N MET A 292 -2.27 5.10 -12.02
CA MET A 292 -3.54 5.47 -12.65
C MET A 292 -3.95 6.91 -12.33
N ALA A 293 -3.71 7.38 -11.10
CA ALA A 293 -3.93 8.78 -10.72
C ALA A 293 -3.06 9.76 -11.51
N CYS A 294 -1.84 9.35 -11.88
CA CYS A 294 -0.95 10.10 -12.76
C CYS A 294 -1.27 9.91 -14.25
N GLY A 295 -2.32 9.16 -14.61
CA GLY A 295 -2.72 8.90 -15.99
C GLY A 295 -1.86 7.86 -16.70
N VAL A 296 -1.18 6.98 -15.98
CA VAL A 296 -0.33 5.92 -16.54
C VAL A 296 -1.13 4.61 -16.63
N PRO A 297 -1.38 4.08 -17.85
CA PRO A 297 -1.99 2.77 -18.01
C PRO A 297 -1.18 1.66 -17.35
N CYS A 298 -1.85 0.70 -16.74
CA CYS A 298 -1.25 -0.35 -15.95
C CYS A 298 -1.40 -1.72 -16.59
N ILE A 299 -0.39 -2.58 -16.44
CA ILE A 299 -0.51 -4.01 -16.70
C ILE A 299 -0.25 -4.73 -15.38
N GLY A 300 -1.24 -5.50 -14.93
CA GLY A 300 -1.20 -6.27 -13.71
C GLY A 300 -1.52 -7.74 -13.95
N THR A 301 -1.26 -8.56 -12.95
CA THR A 301 -1.62 -9.98 -12.95
C THR A 301 -3.02 -10.19 -12.37
N ASP A 302 -3.67 -11.31 -12.77
CA ASP A 302 -4.99 -11.71 -12.28
C ASP A 302 -4.91 -12.34 -10.88
N VAL A 303 -4.47 -11.54 -9.89
CA VAL A 303 -4.31 -12.03 -8.52
C VAL A 303 -4.78 -11.02 -7.48
N GLY A 304 -5.40 -11.52 -6.42
CA GLY A 304 -5.80 -10.74 -5.25
C GLY A 304 -6.64 -9.53 -5.61
N GLY A 305 -6.28 -8.36 -5.08
CA GLY A 305 -7.00 -7.11 -5.32
C GLY A 305 -6.65 -6.38 -6.63
N ILE A 306 -5.72 -6.87 -7.46
CA ILE A 306 -5.36 -6.21 -8.72
C ILE A 306 -6.57 -6.04 -9.66
N PRO A 307 -7.45 -7.07 -9.86
CA PRO A 307 -8.66 -6.94 -10.68
C PRO A 307 -9.69 -5.96 -10.12
N GLU A 308 -9.60 -5.60 -8.85
CA GLU A 308 -10.47 -4.58 -8.24
C GLU A 308 -9.99 -3.15 -8.57
N VAL A 309 -8.71 -2.98 -8.87
CA VAL A 309 -8.10 -1.70 -9.26
C VAL A 309 -8.17 -1.47 -10.76
N ILE A 310 -7.66 -2.42 -11.57
CA ILE A 310 -7.64 -2.34 -13.03
C ILE A 310 -8.95 -2.91 -13.61
N ILE A 311 -9.54 -2.19 -14.57
CA ILE A 311 -10.58 -2.75 -15.45
C ILE A 311 -9.90 -3.19 -16.74
N ASP A 312 -9.88 -4.51 -16.98
CA ASP A 312 -9.25 -5.08 -18.17
C ASP A 312 -9.80 -4.50 -19.48
N GLY A 313 -8.92 -4.11 -20.37
CA GLY A 313 -9.27 -3.50 -21.65
C GLY A 313 -9.84 -2.08 -21.58
N GLN A 314 -9.87 -1.43 -20.41
CA GLN A 314 -10.35 -0.06 -20.22
C GLN A 314 -9.33 0.86 -19.53
N THR A 315 -8.83 0.46 -18.37
CA THR A 315 -7.84 1.26 -17.59
C THR A 315 -6.45 0.64 -17.62
N GLY A 316 -6.32 -0.51 -18.24
CA GLY A 316 -5.09 -1.29 -18.32
C GLY A 316 -5.38 -2.70 -18.82
N TYR A 317 -4.43 -3.60 -18.58
CA TYR A 317 -4.59 -5.01 -18.89
C TYR A 317 -4.36 -5.87 -17.66
N ILE A 318 -5.15 -6.96 -17.57
CA ILE A 318 -4.97 -8.03 -16.58
C ILE A 318 -4.52 -9.29 -17.32
N CYS A 319 -3.43 -9.88 -16.89
CA CYS A 319 -2.83 -11.05 -17.52
C CYS A 319 -2.60 -12.16 -16.48
N PRO A 320 -2.63 -13.44 -16.88
CA PRO A 320 -2.20 -14.51 -15.98
C PRO A 320 -0.75 -14.37 -15.55
N VAL A 321 -0.42 -14.87 -14.36
CA VAL A 321 0.94 -14.85 -13.83
C VAL A 321 1.87 -15.63 -14.76
N SER A 322 3.06 -15.09 -15.02
CA SER A 322 4.12 -15.69 -15.85
C SER A 322 3.87 -15.76 -17.36
N GLU A 323 2.79 -15.18 -17.87
CA GLU A 323 2.49 -15.12 -19.31
C GLU A 323 3.30 -13.99 -19.98
N ILE A 324 4.64 -14.17 -20.04
CA ILE A 324 5.58 -13.14 -20.49
C ILE A 324 5.26 -12.64 -21.91
N GLU A 325 4.97 -13.54 -22.84
CA GLU A 325 4.65 -13.19 -24.22
C GLU A 325 3.38 -12.34 -24.32
N LEU A 326 2.29 -12.76 -23.65
CA LEU A 326 1.04 -12.01 -23.62
C LEU A 326 1.25 -10.60 -23.01
N ILE A 327 1.92 -10.53 -21.86
CA ILE A 327 2.19 -9.27 -21.16
C ILE A 327 3.04 -8.33 -22.04
N SER A 328 4.04 -8.88 -22.73
CA SER A 328 4.89 -8.10 -23.64
C SER A 328 4.11 -7.55 -24.81
N ASN A 329 3.24 -8.35 -25.43
CA ASN A 329 2.38 -7.90 -26.52
C ASN A 329 1.41 -6.80 -26.07
N ARG A 330 0.81 -6.92 -24.88
CA ARG A 330 -0.05 -5.88 -24.28
C ARG A 330 0.73 -4.57 -24.01
N ALA A 331 1.97 -4.68 -23.56
CA ALA A 331 2.83 -3.51 -23.36
C ALA A 331 3.18 -2.85 -24.68
N ILE A 332 3.53 -3.62 -25.72
CA ILE A 332 3.82 -3.10 -27.06
C ILE A 332 2.60 -2.39 -27.65
N ASP A 333 1.40 -2.97 -27.53
CA ASP A 333 0.15 -2.34 -27.99
C ASP A 333 -0.05 -0.96 -27.35
N LEU A 334 0.11 -0.85 -26.03
CA LEU A 334 -0.01 0.44 -25.32
C LEU A 334 1.06 1.44 -25.74
N LEU A 335 2.30 1.00 -25.98
CA LEU A 335 3.42 1.88 -26.32
C LEU A 335 3.39 2.36 -27.78
N THR A 336 2.75 1.63 -28.68
CA THR A 336 2.71 1.91 -30.12
C THR A 336 1.37 2.47 -30.59
N ASN A 337 0.29 2.23 -29.88
CA ASN A 337 -1.05 2.70 -30.21
C ASN A 337 -1.44 3.93 -29.34
N LYS A 338 -1.10 5.12 -29.80
CA LYS A 338 -1.37 6.35 -29.07
C LYS A 338 -2.86 6.57 -28.72
N PRO A 339 -3.84 6.37 -29.62
CA PRO A 339 -5.25 6.49 -29.26
C PRO A 339 -5.69 5.55 -28.15
N LEU A 340 -5.20 4.31 -28.15
CA LEU A 340 -5.47 3.34 -27.09
C LEU A 340 -4.89 3.81 -25.76
N TRP A 341 -3.65 4.26 -25.77
CA TRP A 341 -2.98 4.79 -24.58
C TRP A 341 -3.74 5.98 -23.98
N GLU A 342 -4.12 6.95 -24.81
CA GLU A 342 -4.87 8.13 -24.37
C GLU A 342 -6.24 7.77 -23.78
N SER A 343 -6.91 6.77 -24.37
CA SER A 343 -8.17 6.25 -23.84
C SER A 343 -7.99 5.62 -22.46
N PHE A 344 -7.01 4.73 -22.31
CA PHE A 344 -6.73 4.05 -21.04
C PHE A 344 -6.28 5.04 -19.95
N SER A 345 -5.45 6.02 -20.32
CA SER A 345 -5.01 7.07 -19.41
C SER A 345 -6.19 7.88 -18.87
N LYS A 346 -7.10 8.30 -19.73
CA LYS A 346 -8.31 9.05 -19.34
C LYS A 346 -9.23 8.22 -18.44
N GLU A 347 -9.51 6.98 -18.81
CA GLU A 347 -10.37 6.11 -18.02
C GLU A 347 -9.71 5.72 -16.67
N SER A 348 -8.38 5.61 -16.61
CA SER A 348 -7.64 5.40 -15.35
C SER A 348 -7.85 6.56 -14.38
N ILE A 349 -7.65 7.80 -14.81
CA ILE A 349 -7.88 8.98 -13.96
C ILE A 349 -9.33 9.04 -13.50
N LYS A 350 -10.27 8.82 -14.43
CA LYS A 350 -11.70 8.82 -14.10
C LYS A 350 -12.05 7.79 -13.04
N ARG A 351 -11.57 6.54 -13.20
CA ARG A 351 -11.81 5.46 -12.22
C ARG A 351 -11.27 5.80 -10.84
N VAL A 352 -10.06 6.38 -10.76
CA VAL A 352 -9.48 6.81 -9.48
C VAL A 352 -10.39 7.83 -8.79
N ASN A 353 -10.82 8.87 -9.51
CA ASN A 353 -11.67 9.92 -8.96
C ASN A 353 -13.07 9.42 -8.56
N GLU A 354 -13.59 8.40 -9.24
CA GLU A 354 -14.93 7.85 -8.96
C GLU A 354 -14.93 6.88 -7.78
N HIS A 355 -13.89 6.03 -7.65
CA HIS A 355 -13.91 4.89 -6.72
C HIS A 355 -12.85 4.95 -5.61
N PHE A 356 -11.75 5.68 -5.82
CA PHE A 356 -10.59 5.67 -4.91
C PHE A 356 -10.19 7.08 -4.45
N ASP A 357 -11.10 8.02 -4.59
CA ASP A 357 -10.95 9.41 -4.12
C ASP A 357 -10.76 9.45 -2.61
N SER A 358 -9.74 10.17 -2.17
CA SER A 358 -9.35 10.22 -0.76
C SER A 358 -10.46 10.72 0.15
N SER A 359 -11.27 11.69 -0.29
CA SER A 359 -12.35 12.25 0.53
C SER A 359 -13.49 11.27 0.77
N LYS A 360 -13.81 10.45 -0.25
CA LYS A 360 -14.86 9.41 -0.16
C LYS A 360 -14.40 8.28 0.76
N VAL A 361 -13.16 7.83 0.62
CA VAL A 361 -12.62 6.74 1.44
C VAL A 361 -12.50 7.16 2.91
N VAL A 362 -12.03 8.38 3.17
CA VAL A 362 -11.97 8.91 4.55
C VAL A 362 -13.37 9.00 5.16
N GLN A 363 -14.38 9.38 4.37
CA GLN A 363 -15.77 9.37 4.84
C GLN A 363 -16.25 7.96 5.23
N GLN A 364 -15.91 6.92 4.48
CA GLN A 364 -16.25 5.53 4.83
C GLN A 364 -15.63 5.12 6.18
N TYR A 365 -14.38 5.50 6.46
CA TYR A 365 -13.79 5.28 7.78
C TYR A 365 -14.50 6.04 8.89
N GLU A 366 -14.89 7.31 8.67
CA GLU A 366 -15.69 8.08 9.64
C GLU A 366 -17.04 7.40 9.90
N GLU A 367 -17.70 6.86 8.87
CA GLU A 367 -18.97 6.13 9.02
C GLU A 367 -18.80 4.88 9.91
N VAL A 368 -17.71 4.12 9.75
CA VAL A 368 -17.37 3.00 10.64
C VAL A 368 -17.18 3.50 12.07
N TYR A 369 -16.39 4.54 12.29
CA TYR A 369 -16.14 5.06 13.64
C TYR A 369 -17.46 5.52 14.31
N TYR A 370 -18.26 6.32 13.62
CA TYR A 370 -19.53 6.81 14.19
C TYR A 370 -20.55 5.70 14.42
N ARG A 371 -20.58 4.67 13.58
CA ARG A 371 -21.44 3.49 13.78
C ARG A 371 -21.07 2.78 15.09
N LEU A 372 -19.80 2.54 15.34
CA LEU A 372 -19.31 1.86 16.54
C LEU A 372 -19.49 2.66 17.82
N LEU A 373 -19.46 3.98 17.74
CA LEU A 373 -19.65 4.87 18.90
C LEU A 373 -21.12 5.08 19.28
N LYS A 374 -22.05 4.77 18.37
CA LYS A 374 -23.50 4.88 18.62
C LYS A 374 -24.14 3.60 19.18
N GLY A 375 -23.51 2.45 18.94
CA GLY A 375 -23.97 1.13 19.42
C GLY A 375 -23.22 0.68 20.63
#